data_0f91b7f2c36fce27d019ba9b707fa4ce
#
_entry.id   0f91b7f2c36fce27d019ba9b707fa4ce
#
_cell.length_a   1.000
_cell.length_b   1.000
_cell.length_c   1.000
_cell.angle_alpha   90.00
_cell.angle_beta   90.00
_cell.angle_gamma   90.00
#
_symmetry.space_group_name_H-M   'P 1'
#
loop_
_entity.id
_entity.type
_entity.pdbx_description
1 polymer ?
#
loop_
_entity_poly.entity_id
_entity_poly.type
_entity_poly.pdbx_seq_one_letter_code
_entity_poly.pdbx_strand_id
1 'polypeptide(L)'
;MPLRLDGEALHLEAECGVEEALVLLEHLTTPQPPAIDLRPCTHLHTALVQVLAACRPRDVTPPDDAFLARWLMPLLDPSTP
;
A
#
# COMPACT_ATOMS: atom_id res chain seq x y z
N MET A 1 13.90 0.61 6.70
CA MET A 1 13.21 0.84 5.42
C MET A 1 11.71 0.89 5.66
N PRO A 2 11.00 1.83 5.00
CA PRO A 2 9.54 1.91 5.17
C PRO A 2 8.78 0.69 4.65
N LEU A 3 9.35 -0.01 3.67
CA LEU A 3 8.75 -1.25 3.18
C LEU A 3 9.46 -2.44 3.78
N ARG A 4 8.68 -3.36 4.36
CA ARG A 4 9.24 -4.55 4.99
C ARG A 4 8.42 -5.76 4.58
N LEU A 5 9.08 -6.71 3.92
CA LEU A 5 8.43 -7.96 3.52
C LEU A 5 8.58 -8.97 4.66
N ASP A 6 7.45 -9.49 5.12
CA ASP A 6 7.41 -10.47 6.21
C ASP A 6 6.45 -11.59 5.81
N GLY A 7 7.03 -12.75 5.45
CA GLY A 7 6.23 -13.85 4.97
C GLY A 7 5.50 -13.48 3.69
N GLU A 8 4.16 -13.47 3.75
CA GLU A 8 3.34 -13.17 2.58
C GLU A 8 2.81 -11.74 2.57
N ALA A 9 3.22 -10.91 3.53
CA ALA A 9 2.73 -9.56 3.65
C ALA A 9 3.84 -8.54 3.49
N LEU A 10 3.56 -7.47 2.77
CA LEU A 10 4.43 -6.33 2.64
C LEU A 10 3.88 -5.22 3.53
N HIS A 11 4.68 -4.84 4.53
CA HIS A 11 4.28 -3.79 5.48
C HIS A 11 4.83 -2.45 5.03
N LEU A 12 3.94 -1.47 4.91
CA LEU A 12 4.32 -0.09 4.65
C LEU A 12 4.31 0.63 5.99
N GLU A 13 5.50 1.05 6.44
CA GLU A 13 5.68 1.56 7.79
C GLU A 13 6.01 3.04 7.81
N ALA A 14 5.45 3.77 8.77
CA ALA A 14 5.71 5.19 9.00
C ALA A 14 5.45 6.02 7.73
N GLU A 15 6.43 6.80 7.30
CA GLU A 15 6.31 7.64 6.12
C GLU A 15 6.90 6.92 4.91
N CYS A 16 6.08 6.71 3.88
CA CYS A 16 6.52 6.06 2.64
C CYS A 16 6.64 7.12 1.55
N GLY A 17 7.87 7.41 1.16
CA GLY A 17 8.18 8.45 0.18
C GLY A 17 8.22 7.95 -1.25
N VAL A 18 8.46 8.87 -2.17
CA VAL A 18 8.44 8.58 -3.61
C VAL A 18 9.48 7.52 -4.00
N GLU A 19 10.60 7.46 -3.31
CA GLU A 19 11.66 6.49 -3.59
C GLU A 19 11.22 5.05 -3.34
N GLU A 20 10.14 4.86 -2.60
CA GLU A 20 9.60 3.53 -2.34
C GLU A 20 8.64 3.05 -3.44
N ALA A 21 8.23 3.93 -4.34
CA ALA A 21 7.23 3.60 -5.35
C ALA A 21 7.69 2.47 -6.29
N LEU A 22 8.94 2.51 -6.73
CA LEU A 22 9.46 1.48 -7.63
C LEU A 22 9.56 0.13 -6.93
N VAL A 23 10.02 0.14 -5.67
CA VAL A 23 10.11 -1.08 -4.87
C VAL A 23 8.74 -1.69 -4.67
N LEU A 24 7.75 -0.86 -4.35
CA LEU A 24 6.37 -1.32 -4.21
C LEU A 24 5.85 -1.93 -5.53
N LEU A 25 6.10 -1.25 -6.63
CA LEU A 25 5.68 -1.74 -7.94
C LEU A 25 6.30 -3.10 -8.25
N GLU A 26 7.59 -3.28 -7.95
CA GLU A 26 8.27 -4.55 -8.18
C GLU A 26 7.61 -5.69 -7.40
N HIS A 27 7.25 -5.44 -6.14
CA HIS A 27 6.58 -6.46 -5.33
C HIS A 27 5.20 -6.79 -5.86
N LEU A 28 4.47 -5.80 -6.37
CA LEU A 28 3.09 -5.99 -6.80
C LEU A 28 2.97 -6.55 -8.23
N THR A 29 4.05 -6.58 -9.00
CA THR A 29 4.04 -7.11 -10.36
C THR A 29 4.59 -8.53 -10.46
N THR A 30 4.83 -9.17 -9.33
CA THR A 30 5.25 -10.58 -9.32
C THR A 30 4.05 -11.50 -9.60
N PRO A 31 4.28 -12.76 -9.99
CA PRO A 31 3.17 -13.71 -10.21
C PRO A 31 2.32 -13.96 -8.97
N GLN A 32 2.92 -13.85 -7.77
CA GLN A 32 2.20 -14.02 -6.51
C GLN A 32 2.48 -12.81 -5.62
N PRO A 33 1.81 -11.69 -5.87
CA PRO A 33 2.07 -10.48 -5.10
C PRO A 33 1.67 -10.66 -3.63
N PRO A 34 2.42 -10.02 -2.72
CA PRO A 34 2.11 -10.13 -1.29
C PRO A 34 0.85 -9.35 -0.93
N ALA A 35 0.26 -9.70 0.20
CA ALA A 35 -0.75 -8.86 0.82
C ALA A 35 -0.10 -7.55 1.28
N ILE A 36 -0.90 -6.49 1.34
CA ILE A 36 -0.41 -5.16 1.74
C ILE A 36 -0.95 -4.84 3.13
N ASP A 37 -0.05 -4.53 4.05
CA ASP A 37 -0.41 -4.14 5.40
C ASP A 37 -0.06 -2.67 5.60
N LEU A 38 -1.09 -1.83 5.69
CA LEU A 38 -0.94 -0.39 5.85
C LEU A 38 -1.11 0.06 7.30
N ARG A 39 -1.33 -0.86 8.24
CA ARG A 39 -1.58 -0.49 9.63
C ARG A 39 -0.52 0.43 10.22
N PRO A 40 0.78 0.17 10.02
CA PRO A 40 1.81 1.05 10.58
C PRO A 40 2.11 2.29 9.75
N CYS A 41 1.42 2.48 8.62
CA CYS A 41 1.68 3.61 7.74
C CYS A 41 1.00 4.87 8.26
N THR A 42 1.77 5.98 8.35
CA THR A 42 1.22 7.26 8.80
C THR A 42 1.18 8.30 7.69
N HIS A 43 1.96 8.11 6.63
CA HIS A 43 1.97 8.99 5.47
C HIS A 43 2.33 8.20 4.22
N LEU A 44 1.60 8.44 3.14
CA LEU A 44 1.81 7.71 1.89
C LEU A 44 1.90 8.72 0.75
N HIS A 45 3.05 8.76 0.08
CA HIS A 45 3.23 9.65 -1.07
C HIS A 45 2.24 9.28 -2.18
N THR A 46 1.79 10.28 -2.92
CA THR A 46 0.83 10.11 -4.00
C THR A 46 1.25 9.05 -5.02
N ALA A 47 2.55 8.97 -5.29
CA ALA A 47 3.09 7.97 -6.22
C ALA A 47 2.77 6.55 -5.79
N LEU A 48 2.84 6.27 -4.47
CA LEU A 48 2.52 4.94 -3.95
C LEU A 48 1.02 4.67 -4.00
N VAL A 49 0.21 5.70 -3.77
CA VAL A 49 -1.24 5.58 -3.92
C VAL A 49 -1.58 5.18 -5.35
N GLN A 50 -0.92 5.80 -6.33
CA GLN A 50 -1.14 5.46 -7.74
C GLN A 50 -0.72 4.03 -8.06
N VAL A 51 0.39 3.56 -7.50
CA VAL A 51 0.83 2.18 -7.69
C VAL A 51 -0.19 1.21 -7.11
N LEU A 52 -0.65 1.46 -5.89
CA LEU A 52 -1.64 0.60 -5.25
C LEU A 52 -2.94 0.57 -6.05
N ALA A 53 -3.40 1.73 -6.52
CA ALA A 53 -4.63 1.80 -7.29
C ALA A 53 -4.50 1.09 -8.64
N ALA A 54 -3.36 1.20 -9.29
CA ALA A 54 -3.13 0.57 -10.59
C ALA A 54 -2.96 -0.94 -10.48
N CYS A 55 -2.24 -1.41 -9.47
CA CYS A 55 -1.92 -2.83 -9.32
C CYS A 55 -3.04 -3.62 -8.64
N ARG A 56 -3.92 -2.95 -7.90
CA ARG A 56 -5.09 -3.57 -7.25
C ARG A 56 -4.74 -4.82 -6.45
N PRO A 57 -3.94 -4.68 -5.36
CA PRO A 57 -3.62 -5.85 -4.55
C PRO A 57 -4.89 -6.45 -3.93
N ARG A 58 -4.90 -7.77 -3.80
CA ARG A 58 -6.09 -8.48 -3.31
C ARG A 58 -6.42 -8.16 -1.88
N ASP A 59 -5.41 -8.22 -1.02
CA ASP A 59 -5.59 -8.07 0.41
C ASP A 59 -4.87 -6.83 0.87
N VAL A 60 -5.63 -5.82 1.26
CA VAL A 60 -5.09 -4.58 1.80
C VAL A 60 -5.68 -4.38 3.18
N THR A 61 -4.80 -4.36 4.20
CA THR A 61 -5.22 -4.04 5.56
C THR A 61 -5.14 -2.53 5.73
N PRO A 62 -6.25 -1.89 6.13
CA PRO A 62 -6.29 -0.43 6.23
C PRO A 62 -5.31 0.12 7.27
N PRO A 63 -4.87 1.39 7.11
CA PRO A 63 -4.05 2.04 8.12
C PRO A 63 -4.77 2.15 9.45
N ASP A 64 -4.00 2.10 10.53
CA ASP A 64 -4.54 2.39 11.86
C ASP A 64 -4.86 3.88 12.00
N ASP A 65 -4.16 4.73 11.24
CA ASP A 65 -4.46 6.15 11.20
C ASP A 65 -5.82 6.37 10.55
N ALA A 66 -6.77 6.88 11.34
CA ALA A 66 -8.17 7.01 10.89
C ALA A 66 -8.31 7.99 9.72
N PHE A 67 -7.53 9.07 9.73
CA PHE A 67 -7.60 10.06 8.67
C PHE A 67 -7.10 9.46 7.35
N LEU A 68 -5.96 8.78 7.41
CA LEU A 68 -5.38 8.16 6.22
C LEU A 68 -6.31 7.09 5.66
N ALA A 69 -6.87 6.25 6.53
CA ALA A 69 -7.79 5.20 6.09
C ALA A 69 -9.03 5.78 5.43
N ARG A 70 -9.54 6.87 5.99
CA ARG A 70 -10.80 7.46 5.53
C ARG A 70 -10.75 7.95 4.09
N TRP A 71 -9.64 8.58 3.68
CA TRP A 71 -9.57 9.09 2.32
C TRP A 71 -8.86 8.12 1.37
N LEU A 72 -7.99 7.26 1.88
CA LEU A 72 -7.21 6.34 1.05
C LEU A 72 -8.01 5.13 0.59
N MET A 73 -8.73 4.48 1.51
CA MET A 73 -9.38 3.21 1.19
C MET A 73 -10.41 3.30 0.07
N PRO A 74 -11.21 4.37 -0.03
CA PRO A 74 -12.11 4.48 -1.18
C PRO A 74 -11.41 4.54 -2.52
N LEU A 75 -10.18 5.06 -2.56
CA LEU A 75 -9.40 5.13 -3.79
C LEU A 75 -8.88 3.75 -4.21
N LEU A 76 -8.72 2.84 -3.26
CA LEU A 76 -8.19 1.51 -3.51
C LEU A 76 -9.30 0.47 -3.72
N ASP A 77 -10.53 0.80 -3.40
CA ASP A 77 -11.67 -0.12 -3.52
C ASP A 77 -12.28 -0.02 -4.92
N PRO A 78 -12.10 -1.04 -5.77
CA PRO A 78 -12.60 -0.99 -7.14
C PRO A 78 -14.13 -1.03 -7.23
N SER A 79 -14.82 -1.41 -6.15
CA SER A 79 -16.27 -1.46 -6.13
C SER A 79 -16.90 -0.10 -5.84
N THR A 80 -16.10 0.88 -5.45
CA THR A 80 -16.58 2.23 -5.17
C THR A 80 -16.69 3.01 -6.47
N PRO A 81 -17.88 3.52 -6.80
CA PRO A 81 -18.06 4.33 -8.02
C PRO A 81 -17.27 5.64 -7.98
#